data_da986bab95e7384d694768800c2fec38
#
_entry.id   da986bab95e7384d694768800c2fec38
#
_cell.length_a   1.000
_cell.length_b   1.000
_cell.length_c   1.000
_cell.angle_alpha   90.00
_cell.angle_beta   90.00
_cell.angle_gamma   90.00
#
_symmetry.space_group_name_H-M   'P 1'
#
loop_
_entity.id
_entity.type
_entity.pdbx_description
1 polymer ?
#
loop_
_entity_poly.entity_id
_entity_poly.type
_entity_poly.pdbx_seq_one_letter_code
_entity_poly.pdbx_strand_id
1 'polypeptide(L)'
;MQHRPRLRKTLRYSQQEAVASGLMTATSDNFLNAFAIYLKASAVQLGWLTALPQLAGAVMQIVSVWLGGYIARKPLVVGTAFLQSAIVAGMAAVALPVSAQFLPLSQVTLLISLSIAYFTCINIVQPHWRAWMGGLVPKQTRGVFFASRSRLTMLTTLIIFVLGGVLLNASTRASSTWTGFFILFSAAAIGRLLSAILLGLMHDPERRTGADTMRLRDSWLHIKTSLKDPTFRNYSLFCRHTAGRRRRVCAILCRVYAT
;
A
#
# COMPACT_ATOMS: atom_id res chain seq x y z
N MET A 1 31.05 15.13 10.04
CA MET A 1 31.33 13.72 9.61
C MET A 1 30.46 12.63 10.22
N GLN A 2 29.63 12.88 11.22
CA GLN A 2 28.74 11.87 11.88
C GLN A 2 27.47 11.48 11.09
N HIS A 3 27.12 12.14 9.98
CA HIS A 3 25.90 11.85 9.22
C HIS A 3 25.96 10.56 8.38
N ARG A 4 27.11 10.13 7.91
CA ARG A 4 27.26 8.96 7.03
C ARG A 4 26.88 7.62 7.65
N PRO A 5 27.24 7.27 8.91
CA PRO A 5 26.88 5.98 9.51
C PRO A 5 25.39 5.88 9.83
N ARG A 6 24.74 6.97 10.25
CA ARG A 6 23.28 7.00 10.52
C ARG A 6 22.47 6.82 9.24
N LEU A 7 22.88 7.43 8.14
CA LEU A 7 22.25 7.29 6.84
C LEU A 7 22.31 5.83 6.35
N ARG A 8 23.49 5.18 6.40
CA ARG A 8 23.63 3.76 6.01
C ARG A 8 22.72 2.84 6.82
N LYS A 9 22.60 3.08 8.14
CA LYS A 9 21.71 2.32 9.03
C LYS A 9 20.24 2.48 8.63
N THR A 10 19.81 3.71 8.36
CA THR A 10 18.44 4.02 7.90
C THR A 10 18.12 3.38 6.56
N LEU A 11 19.06 3.39 5.61
CA LEU A 11 18.86 2.74 4.31
C LEU A 11 18.73 1.20 4.42
N ARG A 12 19.49 0.58 5.34
CA ARG A 12 19.32 -0.86 5.64
C ARG A 12 17.95 -1.16 6.24
N TYR A 13 17.51 -0.37 7.22
CA TYR A 13 16.16 -0.51 7.78
C TYR A 13 15.08 -0.32 6.73
N SER A 14 15.26 0.59 5.78
CA SER A 14 14.33 0.78 4.67
C SER A 14 14.26 -0.43 3.72
N GLN A 15 15.36 -1.15 3.52
CA GLN A 15 15.35 -2.39 2.73
C GLN A 15 14.66 -3.54 3.49
N GLN A 16 14.93 -3.69 4.78
CA GLN A 16 14.25 -4.68 5.63
C GLN A 16 12.75 -4.40 5.73
N GLU A 17 12.40 -3.12 5.86
CA GLU A 17 11.01 -2.67 5.85
C GLU A 17 10.32 -2.98 4.50
N ALA A 18 11.04 -2.94 3.37
CA ALA A 18 10.50 -3.32 2.06
C ALA A 18 10.07 -4.79 2.01
N VAL A 19 10.83 -5.68 2.65
CA VAL A 19 10.48 -7.10 2.77
C VAL A 19 9.28 -7.28 3.68
N ALA A 20 9.29 -6.65 4.86
CA ALA A 20 8.22 -6.75 5.83
C ALA A 20 6.89 -6.18 5.31
N SER A 21 6.93 -5.03 4.62
CA SER A 21 5.75 -4.45 3.98
C SER A 21 5.31 -5.24 2.74
N GLY A 22 6.26 -5.86 2.02
CA GLY A 22 5.99 -6.74 0.89
C GLY A 22 5.18 -7.98 1.28
N LEU A 23 5.45 -8.57 2.45
CA LEU A 23 4.67 -9.66 3.01
C LEU A 23 3.19 -9.27 3.21
N MET A 24 2.94 -8.11 3.80
CA MET A 24 1.58 -7.59 3.99
C MET A 24 0.89 -7.33 2.64
N THR A 25 1.55 -6.59 1.73
CA THR A 25 1.00 -6.25 0.41
C THR A 25 0.68 -7.51 -0.40
N ALA A 26 1.59 -8.49 -0.40
CA ALA A 26 1.39 -9.76 -1.09
C ALA A 26 0.12 -10.48 -0.62
N THR A 27 -0.11 -10.49 0.69
CA THR A 27 -1.27 -11.18 1.27
C THR A 27 -2.55 -10.37 1.08
N SER A 28 -2.56 -9.10 1.51
CA SER A 28 -3.77 -8.30 1.54
C SER A 28 -4.28 -7.94 0.15
N ASP A 29 -3.41 -7.69 -0.82
CA ASP A 29 -3.85 -7.30 -2.17
C ASP A 29 -4.28 -8.49 -3.02
N ASN A 30 -3.62 -9.66 -2.85
CA ASN A 30 -3.87 -10.81 -3.71
C ASN A 30 -4.92 -11.79 -3.15
N PHE A 31 -4.98 -11.98 -1.83
CA PHE A 31 -5.88 -12.97 -1.23
C PHE A 31 -7.18 -12.39 -0.68
N LEU A 32 -7.34 -11.06 -0.68
CA LEU A 32 -8.56 -10.41 -0.18
C LEU A 32 -9.82 -10.84 -0.96
N ASN A 33 -9.73 -10.87 -2.29
CA ASN A 33 -10.84 -11.31 -3.14
C ASN A 33 -11.13 -12.82 -2.97
N ALA A 34 -10.08 -13.65 -2.86
CA ALA A 34 -10.24 -15.07 -2.60
C ALA A 34 -10.93 -15.32 -1.25
N PHE A 35 -10.58 -14.52 -0.24
CA PHE A 35 -11.21 -14.60 1.08
C PHE A 35 -12.69 -14.16 1.04
N ALA A 36 -13.01 -13.10 0.30
CA ALA A 36 -14.41 -12.69 0.11
C ALA A 36 -15.25 -13.78 -0.60
N ILE A 37 -14.68 -14.44 -1.61
CA ILE A 37 -15.33 -15.58 -2.28
C ILE A 37 -15.54 -16.74 -1.29
N TYR A 38 -14.56 -17.04 -0.45
CA TYR A 38 -14.69 -18.05 0.60
C TYR A 38 -15.84 -17.72 1.58
N LEU A 39 -16.03 -16.44 1.92
CA LEU A 39 -17.13 -15.94 2.74
C LEU A 39 -18.47 -15.88 1.97
N LYS A 40 -18.54 -16.40 0.74
CA LYS A 40 -19.73 -16.41 -0.13
C LYS A 40 -20.24 -15.01 -0.47
N ALA A 41 -19.33 -14.05 -0.68
CA ALA A 41 -19.69 -12.72 -1.14
C ALA A 41 -20.36 -12.75 -2.50
N SER A 42 -21.42 -11.96 -2.69
CA SER A 42 -22.07 -11.78 -3.98
C SER A 42 -21.18 -11.04 -4.98
N ALA A 43 -21.48 -11.13 -6.28
CA ALA A 43 -20.73 -10.41 -7.32
C ALA A 43 -20.74 -8.89 -7.09
N VAL A 44 -21.84 -8.33 -6.58
CA VAL A 44 -21.96 -6.91 -6.24
C VAL A 44 -21.05 -6.56 -5.07
N GLN A 45 -20.96 -7.39 -4.04
CA GLN A 45 -20.10 -7.19 -2.88
C GLN A 45 -18.62 -7.28 -3.28
N LEU A 46 -18.24 -8.16 -4.20
CA LEU A 46 -16.88 -8.21 -4.78
C LEU A 46 -16.55 -6.93 -5.56
N GLY A 47 -17.52 -6.40 -6.29
CA GLY A 47 -17.40 -5.09 -6.94
C GLY A 47 -17.16 -3.97 -5.93
N TRP A 48 -17.90 -3.94 -4.83
CA TRP A 48 -17.70 -2.96 -3.76
C TRP A 48 -16.36 -3.13 -3.05
N LEU A 49 -15.93 -4.37 -2.80
CA LEU A 49 -14.63 -4.67 -2.17
C LEU A 49 -13.45 -4.13 -2.98
N THR A 50 -13.59 -4.04 -4.29
CA THR A 50 -12.55 -3.50 -5.19
C THR A 50 -12.69 -2.00 -5.43
N ALA A 51 -13.92 -1.50 -5.66
CA ALA A 51 -14.15 -0.12 -6.06
C ALA A 51 -14.11 0.87 -4.89
N LEU A 52 -14.78 0.56 -3.76
CA LEU A 52 -14.86 1.48 -2.62
C LEU A 52 -13.52 1.78 -1.97
N PRO A 53 -12.61 0.80 -1.72
CA PRO A 53 -11.30 1.08 -1.18
C PRO A 53 -10.44 1.96 -2.11
N GLN A 54 -10.53 1.76 -3.43
CA GLN A 54 -9.80 2.57 -4.40
C GLN A 54 -10.29 4.02 -4.41
N LEU A 55 -11.62 4.22 -4.38
CA LEU A 55 -12.22 5.54 -4.32
C LEU A 55 -11.85 6.26 -3.00
N ALA A 56 -12.04 5.59 -1.86
CA ALA A 56 -11.67 6.13 -0.56
C ALA A 56 -10.17 6.48 -0.51
N GLY A 57 -9.32 5.60 -1.05
CA GLY A 57 -7.88 5.82 -1.14
C GLY A 57 -7.52 7.06 -1.97
N ALA A 58 -8.17 7.26 -3.11
CA ALA A 58 -7.93 8.43 -3.97
C ALA A 58 -8.31 9.74 -3.26
N VAL A 59 -9.44 9.77 -2.56
CA VAL A 59 -9.86 10.93 -1.75
C VAL A 59 -8.86 11.18 -0.61
N MET A 60 -8.49 10.10 0.11
CA MET A 60 -7.57 10.21 1.25
C MET A 60 -6.15 10.58 0.85
N GLN A 61 -5.73 10.32 -0.38
CA GLN A 61 -4.45 10.80 -0.89
C GLN A 61 -4.38 12.33 -0.95
N ILE A 62 -5.48 12.99 -1.30
CA ILE A 62 -5.60 14.46 -1.29
C ILE A 62 -5.58 14.96 0.16
N VAL A 63 -6.40 14.37 1.03
CA VAL A 63 -6.47 14.71 2.45
C VAL A 63 -5.11 14.50 3.14
N SER A 64 -4.38 13.47 2.77
CA SER A 64 -3.04 13.14 3.29
C SER A 64 -2.05 14.28 3.07
N VAL A 65 -2.05 14.92 1.89
CA VAL A 65 -1.17 16.08 1.61
C VAL A 65 -1.49 17.24 2.56
N TRP A 66 -2.77 17.49 2.81
CA TRP A 66 -3.21 18.51 3.76
C TRP A 66 -2.82 18.16 5.21
N LEU A 67 -3.01 16.91 5.61
CA LEU A 67 -2.65 16.41 6.94
C LEU A 67 -1.16 16.55 7.25
N GLY A 68 -0.30 16.37 6.23
CA GLY A 68 1.15 16.55 6.32
C GLY A 68 1.59 17.99 6.62
N GLY A 69 0.72 18.98 6.46
CA GLY A 69 0.94 20.35 6.93
C GLY A 69 0.82 20.52 8.45
N TYR A 70 0.07 19.65 9.11
CA TYR A 70 -0.20 19.74 10.57
C TYR A 70 0.61 18.74 11.39
N ILE A 71 0.90 17.57 10.83
CA ILE A 71 1.56 16.47 11.54
C ILE A 71 2.93 16.21 10.90
N ALA A 72 3.95 16.04 11.75
CA ALA A 72 5.28 15.66 11.26
C ALA A 72 5.23 14.31 10.51
N ARG A 73 5.98 14.19 9.41
CA ARG A 73 5.95 13.04 8.49
C ARG A 73 6.20 11.71 9.17
N LYS A 74 7.22 11.62 10.03
CA LYS A 74 7.60 10.37 10.70
C LYS A 74 6.50 9.83 11.62
N PRO A 75 5.96 10.58 12.60
CA PRO A 75 4.89 10.07 13.46
C PRO A 75 3.62 9.73 12.67
N LEU A 76 3.30 10.48 11.61
CA LEU A 76 2.16 10.18 10.75
C LEU A 76 2.34 8.81 10.06
N VAL A 77 3.51 8.58 9.42
CA VAL A 77 3.80 7.32 8.72
C VAL A 77 3.82 6.14 9.70
N VAL A 78 4.49 6.29 10.84
CA VAL A 78 4.62 5.23 11.85
C VAL A 78 3.27 4.92 12.50
N GLY A 79 2.54 5.93 12.94
CA GLY A 79 1.23 5.76 13.59
C GLY A 79 0.21 5.10 12.65
N THR A 80 0.16 5.57 11.39
CA THR A 80 -0.72 4.94 10.38
C THR A 80 -0.28 3.50 10.06
N ALA A 81 1.02 3.18 10.11
CA ALA A 81 1.50 1.81 9.90
C ALA A 81 1.08 0.86 11.05
N PHE A 82 1.10 1.33 12.30
CA PHE A 82 0.56 0.56 13.44
C PHE A 82 -0.95 0.35 13.31
N LEU A 83 -1.69 1.41 12.97
CA LEU A 83 -3.14 1.31 12.73
C LEU A 83 -3.44 0.28 11.62
N GLN A 84 -2.68 0.31 10.54
CA GLN A 84 -2.83 -0.64 9.45
C GLN A 84 -2.54 -2.08 9.87
N SER A 85 -1.54 -2.31 10.74
CA SER A 85 -1.29 -3.63 11.32
C SER A 85 -2.49 -4.13 12.12
N ALA A 86 -3.12 -3.27 12.92
CA ALA A 86 -4.32 -3.62 13.67
C ALA A 86 -5.51 -3.94 12.75
N ILE A 87 -5.68 -3.20 11.65
CA ILE A 87 -6.72 -3.46 10.65
C ILE A 87 -6.51 -4.84 10.00
N VAL A 88 -5.29 -5.18 9.60
CA VAL A 88 -4.98 -6.49 9.01
C VAL A 88 -5.15 -7.62 10.03
N ALA A 89 -4.81 -7.38 11.30
CA ALA A 89 -5.13 -8.33 12.38
C ALA A 89 -6.66 -8.52 12.55
N GLY A 90 -7.44 -7.45 12.38
CA GLY A 90 -8.90 -7.53 12.32
C GLY A 90 -9.38 -8.40 11.14
N MET A 91 -8.75 -8.30 9.96
CA MET A 91 -9.07 -9.20 8.83
C MET A 91 -8.75 -10.67 9.16
N ALA A 92 -7.65 -10.94 9.89
CA ALA A 92 -7.35 -12.29 10.38
C ALA A 92 -8.43 -12.79 11.35
N ALA A 93 -8.91 -11.94 12.26
CA ALA A 93 -9.97 -12.30 13.19
C ALA A 93 -11.29 -12.63 12.48
N VAL A 94 -11.61 -11.96 11.37
CA VAL A 94 -12.78 -12.29 10.53
C VAL A 94 -12.70 -13.70 9.94
N ALA A 95 -11.50 -14.23 9.71
CA ALA A 95 -11.31 -15.58 9.21
C ALA A 95 -11.67 -16.67 10.23
N LEU A 96 -11.75 -16.34 11.53
CA LEU A 96 -12.11 -17.30 12.56
C LEU A 96 -13.61 -17.67 12.45
N PRO A 97 -13.99 -18.95 12.57
CA PRO A 97 -15.39 -19.37 12.49
C PRO A 97 -16.25 -18.79 13.61
N VAL A 98 -15.64 -18.50 14.75
CA VAL A 98 -16.29 -17.87 15.91
C VAL A 98 -16.75 -16.44 15.61
N SER A 99 -16.12 -15.74 14.70
CA SER A 99 -16.48 -14.35 14.33
C SER A 99 -17.91 -14.21 13.81
N ALA A 100 -18.43 -15.25 13.15
CA ALA A 100 -19.81 -15.26 12.65
C ALA A 100 -20.88 -15.22 13.75
N GLN A 101 -20.53 -15.65 14.96
CA GLN A 101 -21.49 -15.73 16.08
C GLN A 101 -21.52 -14.45 16.92
N PHE A 102 -20.40 -13.72 16.99
CA PHE A 102 -20.26 -12.55 17.87
C PHE A 102 -20.45 -11.20 17.17
N LEU A 103 -20.41 -11.17 15.84
CA LEU A 103 -20.49 -9.91 15.10
C LEU A 103 -21.91 -9.64 14.58
N PRO A 104 -22.50 -8.47 14.86
CA PRO A 104 -23.83 -8.10 14.40
C PRO A 104 -23.87 -7.83 12.90
N LEU A 105 -22.72 -7.60 12.26
CA LEU A 105 -22.54 -7.36 10.84
C LEU A 105 -22.15 -8.64 10.10
N SER A 106 -22.57 -8.79 8.85
CA SER A 106 -22.10 -9.91 8.03
C SER A 106 -20.57 -9.83 7.88
N GLN A 107 -19.89 -10.98 7.92
CA GLN A 107 -18.43 -11.07 7.77
C GLN A 107 -17.93 -10.36 6.49
N VAL A 108 -18.70 -10.42 5.41
CA VAL A 108 -18.38 -9.75 4.14
C VAL A 108 -18.44 -8.23 4.28
N THR A 109 -19.47 -7.69 4.96
CA THR A 109 -19.57 -6.24 5.19
C THR A 109 -18.43 -5.74 6.07
N LEU A 110 -18.05 -6.50 7.09
CA LEU A 110 -16.91 -6.18 7.95
C LEU A 110 -15.61 -6.22 7.16
N LEU A 111 -15.42 -7.22 6.29
CA LEU A 111 -14.25 -7.31 5.42
C LEU A 111 -14.14 -6.12 4.47
N ILE A 112 -15.26 -5.68 3.87
CA ILE A 112 -15.31 -4.48 3.01
C ILE A 112 -14.90 -3.24 3.81
N SER A 113 -15.42 -3.06 5.03
CA SER A 113 -15.10 -1.92 5.89
C SER A 113 -13.61 -1.90 6.28
N LEU A 114 -13.05 -3.05 6.67
CA LEU A 114 -11.62 -3.19 6.97
C LEU A 114 -10.75 -2.96 5.73
N SER A 115 -11.20 -3.40 4.55
CA SER A 115 -10.51 -3.14 3.29
C SER A 115 -10.46 -1.64 2.97
N ILE A 116 -11.57 -0.91 3.13
CA ILE A 116 -11.60 0.54 2.95
C ILE A 116 -10.59 1.21 3.90
N ALA A 117 -10.60 0.83 5.18
CA ALA A 117 -9.66 1.37 6.17
C ALA A 117 -8.19 1.04 5.82
N TYR A 118 -7.92 -0.18 5.36
CA TYR A 118 -6.60 -0.62 4.93
C TYR A 118 -6.05 0.22 3.77
N PHE A 119 -6.83 0.38 2.68
CA PHE A 119 -6.41 1.17 1.52
C PHE A 119 -6.32 2.67 1.84
N THR A 120 -7.17 3.18 2.72
CA THR A 120 -7.07 4.54 3.27
C THR A 120 -5.72 4.74 3.95
N CYS A 121 -5.29 3.84 4.82
CA CYS A 121 -3.98 3.90 5.48
C CYS A 121 -2.82 3.87 4.48
N ILE A 122 -2.86 3.01 3.46
CA ILE A 122 -1.84 2.98 2.39
C ILE A 122 -1.71 4.34 1.72
N ASN A 123 -2.84 4.92 1.32
CA ASN A 123 -2.85 6.18 0.58
C ASN A 123 -2.43 7.39 1.44
N ILE A 124 -2.59 7.32 2.75
CA ILE A 124 -2.03 8.31 3.69
C ILE A 124 -0.50 8.16 3.78
N VAL A 125 0.01 6.94 3.92
CA VAL A 125 1.44 6.68 4.12
C VAL A 125 2.28 6.98 2.89
N GLN A 126 1.81 6.60 1.71
CA GLN A 126 2.57 6.62 0.45
C GLN A 126 3.21 7.98 0.10
N PRO A 127 2.48 9.13 0.07
CA PRO A 127 3.07 10.41 -0.30
C PRO A 127 4.11 10.88 0.74
N HIS A 128 3.84 10.69 2.04
CA HIS A 128 4.73 11.10 3.12
C HIS A 128 5.99 10.25 3.15
N TRP A 129 5.86 8.95 2.98
CA TRP A 129 7.00 8.04 2.89
C TRP A 129 7.90 8.37 1.69
N ARG A 130 7.32 8.60 0.51
CA ARG A 130 8.07 8.99 -0.69
C ARG A 130 8.80 10.32 -0.52
N ALA A 131 8.15 11.32 0.07
CA ALA A 131 8.75 12.60 0.37
C ALA A 131 9.89 12.48 1.39
N TRP A 132 9.70 11.65 2.43
CA TRP A 132 10.72 11.38 3.45
C TRP A 132 11.95 10.69 2.85
N MET A 133 11.78 9.59 2.15
CA MET A 133 12.87 8.86 1.51
C MET A 133 13.51 9.67 0.38
N GLY A 134 12.72 10.45 -0.36
CA GLY A 134 13.22 11.36 -1.39
C GLY A 134 14.15 12.44 -0.85
N GLY A 135 13.91 12.96 0.36
CA GLY A 135 14.82 13.91 1.03
C GLY A 135 16.06 13.24 1.61
N LEU A 136 15.92 11.99 2.08
CA LEU A 136 17.00 11.29 2.77
C LEU A 136 18.06 10.69 1.82
N VAL A 137 17.63 10.16 0.67
CA VAL A 137 18.52 9.49 -0.29
C VAL A 137 19.20 10.49 -1.20
N PRO A 138 20.57 10.48 -1.30
CA PRO A 138 21.31 11.39 -2.20
C PRO A 138 20.84 11.26 -3.65
N LYS A 139 20.77 12.39 -4.35
CA LYS A 139 20.24 12.47 -5.74
C LYS A 139 20.93 11.47 -6.68
N GLN A 140 22.26 11.30 -6.56
CA GLN A 140 23.06 10.43 -7.42
C GLN A 140 22.73 8.93 -7.27
N THR A 141 22.35 8.48 -6.08
CA THR A 141 22.10 7.06 -5.76
C THR A 141 20.62 6.73 -5.64
N ARG A 142 19.75 7.74 -5.78
CA ARG A 142 18.31 7.61 -5.56
C ARG A 142 17.66 6.55 -6.47
N GLY A 143 17.98 6.56 -7.77
CA GLY A 143 17.46 5.61 -8.73
C GLY A 143 17.82 4.16 -8.37
N VAL A 144 19.09 3.91 -8.06
CA VAL A 144 19.59 2.58 -7.68
C VAL A 144 18.94 2.09 -6.38
N PHE A 145 18.78 2.97 -5.39
CA PHE A 145 18.14 2.63 -4.11
C PHE A 145 16.67 2.22 -4.31
N PHE A 146 15.88 3.04 -5.02
CA PHE A 146 14.47 2.71 -5.25
C PHE A 146 14.29 1.49 -6.14
N ALA A 147 15.16 1.29 -7.13
CA ALA A 147 15.14 0.09 -7.97
C ALA A 147 15.43 -1.18 -7.14
N SER A 148 16.47 -1.15 -6.29
CA SER A 148 16.80 -2.26 -5.39
C SER A 148 15.66 -2.58 -4.43
N ARG A 149 15.05 -1.55 -3.83
CA ARG A 149 13.89 -1.68 -2.95
C ARG A 149 12.69 -2.31 -3.68
N SER A 150 12.36 -1.82 -4.87
CA SER A 150 11.26 -2.37 -5.68
C SER A 150 11.50 -3.84 -6.04
N ARG A 151 12.72 -4.21 -6.39
CA ARG A 151 13.09 -5.61 -6.66
C ARG A 151 12.85 -6.49 -5.42
N LEU A 152 13.29 -6.05 -4.24
CA LEU A 152 13.06 -6.79 -2.99
C LEU A 152 11.57 -6.96 -2.72
N THR A 153 10.79 -5.89 -2.84
CA THR A 153 9.33 -5.96 -2.63
C THR A 153 8.67 -6.91 -3.63
N MET A 154 9.01 -6.82 -4.92
CA MET A 154 8.44 -7.69 -5.96
C MET A 154 8.80 -9.16 -5.75
N LEU A 155 10.06 -9.47 -5.41
CA LEU A 155 10.50 -10.83 -5.10
C LEU A 155 9.78 -11.38 -3.87
N THR A 156 9.68 -10.59 -2.80
CA THR A 156 8.94 -10.99 -1.60
C THR A 156 7.48 -11.24 -1.94
N THR A 157 6.85 -10.35 -2.70
CA THR A 157 5.44 -10.50 -3.12
C THR A 157 5.24 -11.79 -3.92
N LEU A 158 6.12 -12.09 -4.87
CA LEU A 158 6.04 -13.32 -5.66
C LEU A 158 6.17 -14.58 -4.79
N ILE A 159 7.19 -14.62 -3.93
CA ILE A 159 7.43 -15.76 -3.03
C ILE A 159 6.21 -15.99 -2.12
N ILE A 160 5.73 -14.93 -1.47
CA ILE A 160 4.59 -15.01 -0.55
C ILE A 160 3.29 -15.36 -1.28
N PHE A 161 3.10 -14.88 -2.51
CA PHE A 161 1.95 -15.25 -3.32
C PHE A 161 1.93 -16.74 -3.65
N VAL A 162 3.06 -17.30 -4.06
CA VAL A 162 3.20 -18.75 -4.34
C VAL A 162 3.01 -19.57 -3.07
N LEU A 163 3.71 -19.23 -1.98
CA LEU A 163 3.59 -19.92 -0.70
C LEU A 163 2.17 -19.83 -0.13
N GLY A 164 1.53 -18.67 -0.26
CA GLY A 164 0.14 -18.47 0.16
C GLY A 164 -0.85 -19.34 -0.63
N GLY A 165 -0.64 -19.48 -1.94
CA GLY A 165 -1.43 -20.40 -2.78
C GLY A 165 -1.26 -21.86 -2.36
N VAL A 166 -0.02 -22.31 -2.09
CA VAL A 166 0.26 -23.66 -1.59
C VAL A 166 -0.40 -23.88 -0.22
N LEU A 167 -0.28 -22.91 0.69
CA LEU A 167 -0.90 -22.98 2.02
C LEU A 167 -2.42 -23.10 1.93
N LEU A 168 -3.07 -22.29 1.09
CA LEU A 168 -4.52 -22.35 0.90
C LEU A 168 -4.96 -23.69 0.29
N ASN A 169 -4.23 -24.21 -0.69
CA ASN A 169 -4.52 -25.51 -1.27
C ASN A 169 -4.40 -26.63 -0.20
N ALA A 170 -3.34 -26.61 0.62
CA ALA A 170 -3.16 -27.57 1.71
C ALA A 170 -4.29 -27.47 2.75
N SER A 171 -4.66 -26.25 3.15
CA SER A 171 -5.74 -26.00 4.11
C SER A 171 -7.11 -26.45 3.58
N THR A 172 -7.37 -26.26 2.29
CA THR A 172 -8.60 -26.70 1.65
C THR A 172 -8.69 -28.22 1.59
N ARG A 173 -7.59 -28.91 1.29
CA ARG A 173 -7.52 -30.40 1.33
C ARG A 173 -7.74 -30.95 2.74
N ALA A 174 -7.30 -30.21 3.77
CA ALA A 174 -7.50 -30.55 5.19
C ALA A 174 -8.90 -30.17 5.71
N SER A 175 -9.83 -29.73 4.85
CA SER A 175 -11.19 -29.27 5.22
C SER A 175 -11.21 -28.12 6.23
N SER A 176 -10.13 -27.35 6.33
CA SER A 176 -9.98 -26.21 7.25
C SER A 176 -9.47 -24.95 6.55
N THR A 177 -10.13 -24.55 5.46
CA THR A 177 -9.75 -23.40 4.62
C THR A 177 -9.63 -22.09 5.41
N TRP A 178 -10.43 -21.90 6.46
CA TRP A 178 -10.36 -20.73 7.35
C TRP A 178 -8.99 -20.60 8.02
N THR A 179 -8.35 -21.70 8.41
CA THR A 179 -7.00 -21.70 9.00
C THR A 179 -5.96 -21.15 8.03
N GLY A 180 -6.08 -21.47 6.75
CA GLY A 180 -5.19 -20.91 5.72
C GLY A 180 -5.29 -19.39 5.63
N PHE A 181 -6.50 -18.85 5.59
CA PHE A 181 -6.70 -17.40 5.58
C PHE A 181 -6.26 -16.74 6.89
N PHE A 182 -6.57 -17.36 8.04
CA PHE A 182 -6.12 -16.87 9.34
C PHE A 182 -4.60 -16.76 9.43
N ILE A 183 -3.86 -17.79 9.00
CA ILE A 183 -2.39 -17.79 8.99
C ILE A 183 -1.87 -16.70 8.05
N LEU A 184 -2.42 -16.57 6.84
CA LEU A 184 -2.01 -15.57 5.86
C LEU A 184 -2.18 -14.14 6.40
N PHE A 185 -3.36 -13.80 6.88
CA PHE A 185 -3.62 -12.44 7.38
C PHE A 185 -2.89 -12.16 8.70
N SER A 186 -2.69 -13.18 9.56
CA SER A 186 -1.87 -13.04 10.76
C SER A 186 -0.39 -12.78 10.41
N ALA A 187 0.17 -13.51 9.46
CA ALA A 187 1.52 -13.28 8.96
C ALA A 187 1.66 -11.87 8.34
N ALA A 188 0.64 -11.42 7.59
CA ALA A 188 0.59 -10.07 7.03
C ALA A 188 0.54 -8.99 8.12
N ALA A 189 -0.25 -9.18 9.18
CA ALA A 189 -0.33 -8.29 10.33
C ALA A 189 1.02 -8.18 11.07
N ILE A 190 1.67 -9.32 11.31
CA ILE A 190 3.02 -9.38 11.92
C ILE A 190 4.03 -8.68 11.00
N GLY A 191 4.01 -8.95 9.70
CA GLY A 191 4.87 -8.28 8.72
C GLY A 191 4.69 -6.75 8.74
N ARG A 192 3.44 -6.28 8.84
CA ARG A 192 3.16 -4.84 8.93
C ARG A 192 3.59 -4.25 10.27
N LEU A 193 3.43 -4.98 11.36
CA LEU A 193 3.92 -4.57 12.67
C LEU A 193 5.45 -4.39 12.66
N LEU A 194 6.17 -5.36 12.13
CA LEU A 194 7.63 -5.26 11.95
C LEU A 194 8.01 -4.09 11.05
N SER A 195 7.29 -3.87 9.96
CA SER A 195 7.48 -2.70 9.09
C SER A 195 7.29 -1.39 9.87
N ALA A 196 6.25 -1.27 10.72
CA ALA A 196 6.00 -0.09 11.54
C ALA A 196 7.13 0.16 12.55
N ILE A 197 7.64 -0.88 13.19
CA ILE A 197 8.79 -0.79 14.11
C ILE A 197 10.04 -0.33 13.36
N LEU A 198 10.34 -0.90 12.20
CA LEU A 198 11.49 -0.52 11.38
C LEU A 198 11.40 0.94 10.92
N LEU A 199 10.20 1.40 10.52
CA LEU A 199 9.94 2.81 10.19
C LEU A 199 10.22 3.72 11.40
N GLY A 200 9.83 3.30 12.60
CA GLY A 200 10.11 4.01 13.84
C GLY A 200 11.60 4.16 14.15
N LEU A 201 12.41 3.15 13.80
CA LEU A 201 13.87 3.15 14.00
C LEU A 201 14.64 3.98 12.95
N MET A 202 14.01 4.35 11.83
CA MET A 202 14.64 5.17 10.81
C MET A 202 14.84 6.60 11.31
N HIS A 203 15.97 7.20 10.94
CA HIS A 203 16.27 8.59 11.26
C HIS A 203 15.54 9.54 10.31
N ASP A 204 14.91 10.58 10.87
CA ASP A 204 14.32 11.69 10.11
C ASP A 204 15.14 12.96 10.35
N PRO A 205 15.96 13.39 9.37
CA PRO A 205 16.76 14.61 9.51
C PRO A 205 15.94 15.89 9.41
N GLU A 206 14.79 15.84 8.72
CA GLU A 206 13.90 16.98 8.53
C GLU A 206 12.72 16.91 9.52
N ARG A 207 12.97 17.33 10.75
CA ARG A 207 11.89 17.62 11.71
C ARG A 207 11.21 18.93 11.29
N ARG A 208 10.49 18.92 10.16
CA ARG A 208 9.62 20.05 9.79
C ARG A 208 8.48 20.11 10.80
N THR A 209 8.65 20.97 11.79
CA THR A 209 7.57 21.44 12.62
C THR A 209 6.81 22.50 11.80
N GLY A 210 5.61 22.17 11.38
CA GLY A 210 4.45 23.05 11.21
C GLY A 210 4.52 24.44 10.54
N ALA A 211 5.66 24.87 9.98
CA ALA A 211 5.82 26.25 9.53
C ALA A 211 5.33 26.54 8.10
N ASP A 212 5.14 25.53 7.26
CA ASP A 212 4.59 25.69 5.90
C ASP A 212 3.23 24.99 5.79
N THR A 213 2.23 25.50 6.48
CA THR A 213 0.83 25.15 6.21
C THR A 213 0.45 25.67 4.83
N MET A 214 0.70 24.90 3.82
CA MET A 214 0.22 25.16 2.47
C MET A 214 -1.32 25.16 2.52
N ARG A 215 -1.93 26.34 2.53
CA ARG A 215 -3.40 26.45 2.50
C ARG A 215 -3.91 25.73 1.27
N LEU A 216 -5.04 25.05 1.36
CA LEU A 216 -5.68 24.38 0.21
C LEU A 216 -5.79 25.30 -1.01
N ARG A 217 -5.99 26.61 -0.75
CA ARG A 217 -6.02 27.66 -1.79
C ARG A 217 -4.68 27.79 -2.52
N ASP A 218 -3.57 27.69 -1.81
CA ASP A 218 -2.23 27.79 -2.40
C ASP A 218 -1.90 26.54 -3.20
N SER A 219 -2.36 25.37 -2.75
CA SER A 219 -2.26 24.11 -3.51
C SER A 219 -3.01 24.19 -4.84
N TRP A 220 -4.21 24.78 -4.86
CA TRP A 220 -4.97 25.02 -6.10
C TRP A 220 -4.25 25.99 -7.03
N LEU A 221 -3.68 27.07 -6.51
CA LEU A 221 -2.87 28.01 -7.27
C LEU A 221 -1.63 27.34 -7.88
N HIS A 222 -0.93 26.52 -7.12
CA HIS A 222 0.22 25.74 -7.61
C HIS A 222 -0.17 24.71 -8.68
N ILE A 223 -1.29 24.00 -8.52
CA ILE A 223 -1.82 23.11 -9.58
C ILE A 223 -2.12 23.89 -10.86
N LYS A 224 -2.83 25.03 -10.73
CA LYS A 224 -3.16 25.88 -11.88
C LYS A 224 -1.91 26.45 -12.57
N THR A 225 -0.90 26.83 -11.79
CA THR A 225 0.38 27.31 -12.34
C THR A 225 1.18 26.18 -13.01
N SER A 226 1.22 24.98 -12.41
CA SER A 226 1.88 23.81 -13.01
C SER A 226 1.21 23.37 -14.30
N LEU A 227 -0.12 23.46 -14.40
CA LEU A 227 -0.85 23.16 -15.65
C LEU A 227 -0.56 24.17 -16.77
N LYS A 228 -0.15 25.40 -16.42
CA LYS A 228 0.28 26.41 -17.39
C LYS A 228 1.73 26.26 -17.84
N ASP A 229 2.55 25.52 -17.09
CA ASP A 229 3.96 25.26 -17.44
C ASP A 229 4.02 24.41 -18.73
N PRO A 230 4.65 24.91 -19.81
CA PRO A 230 4.78 24.18 -21.06
C PRO A 230 5.54 22.87 -20.90
N THR A 231 6.50 22.81 -19.98
CA THR A 231 7.29 21.60 -19.70
C THR A 231 6.40 20.50 -19.10
N PHE A 232 5.58 20.85 -18.10
CA PHE A 232 4.63 19.93 -17.48
C PHE A 232 3.55 19.46 -18.48
N ARG A 233 3.04 20.37 -19.30
CA ARG A 233 2.04 20.06 -20.33
C ARG A 233 2.59 19.11 -21.39
N ASN A 234 3.79 19.35 -21.89
CA ASN A 234 4.44 18.49 -22.87
C ASN A 234 4.75 17.11 -22.31
N TYR A 235 5.21 17.02 -21.05
CA TYR A 235 5.41 15.74 -20.35
C TYR A 235 4.10 14.98 -20.17
N SER A 236 3.03 15.65 -19.77
CA SER A 236 1.71 15.05 -19.59
C SER A 236 1.13 14.52 -20.91
N LEU A 237 1.31 15.27 -22.02
CA LEU A 237 0.93 14.84 -23.36
C LEU A 237 1.76 13.64 -23.83
N PHE A 238 3.06 13.63 -23.57
CA PHE A 238 3.94 12.49 -23.85
C PHE A 238 3.50 11.24 -23.08
N CYS A 239 3.21 11.34 -21.78
CA CYS A 239 2.68 10.24 -20.98
C CYS A 239 1.34 9.73 -21.51
N ARG A 240 0.44 10.62 -21.93
CA ARG A 240 -0.85 10.25 -22.54
C ARG A 240 -0.67 9.52 -23.87
N HIS A 241 0.27 9.97 -24.70
CA HIS A 241 0.55 9.37 -26.00
C HIS A 241 1.17 7.97 -25.86
N THR A 242 2.11 7.79 -24.92
CA THR A 242 2.74 6.48 -24.62
C THR A 242 1.74 5.50 -24.00
N ALA A 243 0.85 5.96 -23.12
CA ALA A 243 -0.23 5.13 -22.56
C ALA A 243 -1.23 4.70 -23.65
N GLY A 244 -1.59 5.58 -24.58
CA GLY A 244 -2.44 5.27 -25.72
C GLY A 244 -1.79 4.31 -26.72
N ARG A 245 -0.47 4.38 -26.90
CA ARG A 245 0.29 3.44 -27.74
C ARG A 245 0.34 2.04 -27.10
N ARG A 246 0.53 1.91 -25.78
CA ARG A 246 0.45 0.62 -25.06
C ARG A 246 -0.92 -0.04 -25.20
N ARG A 247 -2.01 0.72 -25.08
CA ARG A 247 -3.37 0.18 -25.28
C ARG A 247 -3.60 -0.34 -26.69
N ARG A 248 -3.08 0.36 -27.72
CA ARG A 248 -3.18 -0.08 -29.13
C ARG A 248 -2.36 -1.35 -29.39
N VAL A 249 -1.15 -1.46 -28.87
CA VAL A 249 -0.32 -2.66 -28.98
C VAL A 249 -0.98 -3.84 -28.30
N CYS A 250 -1.55 -3.66 -27.11
CA CYS A 250 -2.27 -4.71 -26.40
C CYS A 250 -3.53 -5.16 -27.17
N ALA A 251 -4.28 -4.24 -27.77
CA ALA A 251 -5.45 -4.55 -28.59
C ALA A 251 -5.08 -5.30 -29.89
N ILE A 252 -3.94 -4.97 -30.50
CA ILE A 252 -3.43 -5.69 -31.68
C ILE A 252 -2.99 -7.10 -31.30
N LEU A 253 -2.25 -7.26 -30.19
CA LEU A 253 -1.85 -8.57 -29.69
C LEU A 253 -3.07 -9.45 -29.36
N CYS A 254 -4.09 -8.91 -28.68
CA CYS A 254 -5.33 -9.64 -28.42
C CYS A 254 -6.06 -10.08 -29.70
N ARG A 255 -6.02 -9.30 -30.80
CA ARG A 255 -6.59 -9.71 -32.08
C ARG A 255 -5.80 -10.81 -32.78
N VAL A 256 -4.46 -10.76 -32.68
CA VAL A 256 -3.58 -11.77 -33.32
C VAL A 256 -3.65 -13.12 -32.61
N TYR A 257 -3.93 -13.15 -31.31
CA TYR A 257 -4.07 -14.39 -30.54
C TYR A 257 -5.54 -14.91 -30.45
N ALA A 258 -6.51 -14.20 -31.03
CA ALA A 258 -7.93 -14.63 -31.06
C ALA A 258 -8.30 -15.27 -32.43
N THR A 259 -7.38 -15.37 -33.36
CA THR A 259 -7.46 -16.15 -34.62
C THR A 259 -6.59 -17.39 -34.51
#